data_56fb10de8246737e3b4af72c885a41a4
#
_entry.id   56fb10de8246737e3b4af72c885a41a4
#
_cell.length_a   1.000
_cell.length_b   1.000
_cell.length_c   1.000
_cell.angle_alpha   90.00
_cell.angle_beta   90.00
_cell.angle_gamma   90.00
#
_symmetry.space_group_name_H-M   'P 1'
#
loop_
_entity.id
_entity.type
_entity.pdbx_description
1 polymer ?
#
loop_
_entity_poly.entity_id
_entity_poly.type
_entity_poly.pdbx_seq_one_letter_code
_entity_poly.pdbx_strand_id
1 'polypeptide(L)'
;LLDDAARFDELVNEMANRAASRRSGAAVPSLNSVFQRLAVPQQHRAVIEGTFRTMCRLHDEGRDHIWGYYVRNLARPMWLAREANRVDVLVGNPPWLAYRNMTTDMQAAFRRMSEARGLWAGAELATQQDLAGLFAARACELYLRNGGSFGLVLPNTAIDRDHYRGFRSGQYGDATVGTSIAFSSPWDLRRIRPHFFPRASSVVFGSRADGRPTAMPEEAQIWTGRLPAPNAHWEEANDVL
;
A
#
# COMPACT_ATOMS: atom_id res chain seq x y z
N LEU A 1 -9.22 -18.96 7.28
CA LEU A 1 -9.67 -18.56 5.93
C LEU A 1 -8.70 -17.59 5.27
N LEU A 2 -8.13 -16.67 6.04
CA LEU A 2 -7.09 -15.75 5.54
C LEU A 2 -5.69 -16.40 5.46
N ASP A 3 -5.55 -17.67 5.78
CA ASP A 3 -4.29 -18.41 5.67
C ASP A 3 -3.98 -18.81 4.22
N ASP A 4 -5.02 -18.83 3.38
CA ASP A 4 -4.95 -19.14 1.95
C ASP A 4 -5.69 -18.06 1.16
N ALA A 5 -4.93 -17.18 0.52
CA ALA A 5 -5.48 -16.06 -0.25
C ALA A 5 -6.29 -16.55 -1.47
N ALA A 6 -5.87 -17.66 -2.10
CA ALA A 6 -6.57 -18.21 -3.26
C ALA A 6 -7.95 -18.74 -2.88
N ARG A 7 -8.04 -19.47 -1.76
CA ARG A 7 -9.34 -19.93 -1.21
C ARG A 7 -10.25 -18.79 -0.78
N PHE A 8 -9.66 -17.72 -0.22
CA PHE A 8 -10.42 -16.53 0.13
C PHE A 8 -10.96 -15.84 -1.12
N ASP A 9 -10.11 -15.64 -2.13
CA ASP A 9 -10.51 -15.04 -3.41
C ASP A 9 -11.60 -15.87 -4.11
N GLU A 10 -11.49 -17.21 -4.09
CA GLU A 10 -12.51 -18.12 -4.62
C GLU A 10 -13.85 -17.96 -3.89
N LEU A 11 -13.82 -17.92 -2.54
CA LEU A 11 -15.03 -17.69 -1.75
C LEU A 11 -15.71 -16.37 -2.10
N VAL A 12 -14.95 -15.28 -2.20
CA VAL A 12 -15.49 -13.96 -2.52
C VAL A 12 -16.05 -13.91 -3.92
N ASN A 13 -15.37 -14.54 -4.90
CA ASN A 13 -15.87 -14.65 -6.27
C ASN A 13 -17.18 -15.41 -6.35
N GLU A 14 -17.27 -16.55 -5.64
CA GLU A 14 -18.48 -17.37 -5.59
C GLU A 14 -19.66 -16.61 -4.97
N MET A 15 -19.41 -15.87 -3.88
CA MET A 15 -20.41 -15.00 -3.27
C MET A 15 -20.87 -13.90 -4.22
N ALA A 16 -19.93 -13.21 -4.89
CA ALA A 16 -20.23 -12.15 -5.85
C ALA A 16 -21.05 -12.69 -7.04
N ASN A 17 -20.65 -13.83 -7.61
CA ASN A 17 -21.35 -14.45 -8.73
C ASN A 17 -22.78 -14.89 -8.35
N ARG A 18 -22.94 -15.49 -7.16
CA ARG A 18 -24.28 -15.89 -6.67
C ARG A 18 -25.17 -14.69 -6.36
N ALA A 19 -24.62 -13.60 -5.85
CA ALA A 19 -25.36 -12.36 -5.65
C ALA A 19 -25.80 -11.76 -6.99
N ALA A 20 -24.90 -11.67 -7.96
CA ALA A 20 -25.15 -11.08 -9.28
C ALA A 20 -26.09 -11.93 -10.16
N SER A 21 -26.01 -13.27 -10.07
CA SER A 21 -26.89 -14.18 -10.82
C SER A 21 -28.29 -14.33 -10.20
N ARG A 22 -28.51 -13.84 -9.00
CA ARG A 22 -29.79 -13.88 -8.30
C ARG A 22 -30.78 -12.88 -8.91
N ARG A 23 -32.03 -13.29 -9.09
CA ARG A 23 -33.10 -12.35 -9.44
C ARG A 23 -33.30 -11.35 -8.29
N SER A 24 -33.35 -10.06 -8.62
CA SER A 24 -33.56 -9.01 -7.62
C SER A 24 -34.80 -9.29 -6.76
N GLY A 25 -34.67 -9.15 -5.44
CA GLY A 25 -35.71 -9.45 -4.46
C GLY A 25 -35.96 -10.93 -4.17
N ALA A 26 -35.28 -11.86 -4.85
CA ALA A 26 -35.40 -13.30 -4.54
C ALA A 26 -34.72 -13.65 -3.20
N ALA A 27 -35.04 -14.84 -2.68
CA ALA A 27 -34.39 -15.37 -1.45
C ALA A 27 -32.86 -15.45 -1.59
N VAL A 28 -32.16 -15.20 -0.50
CA VAL A 28 -30.69 -15.30 -0.46
C VAL A 28 -30.28 -16.76 -0.64
N PRO A 29 -29.45 -17.11 -1.64
CA PRO A 29 -29.02 -18.49 -1.87
C PRO A 29 -28.19 -19.02 -0.70
N SER A 30 -28.24 -20.36 -0.47
CA SER A 30 -27.41 -20.99 0.53
C SER A 30 -25.94 -21.06 0.09
N LEU A 31 -25.02 -20.84 1.04
CA LEU A 31 -23.57 -21.02 0.86
C LEU A 31 -23.07 -22.38 1.34
N ASN A 32 -23.91 -23.29 1.78
CA ASN A 32 -23.48 -24.56 2.40
C ASN A 32 -22.58 -25.41 1.49
N SER A 33 -22.89 -25.50 0.20
CA SER A 33 -22.05 -26.21 -0.77
C SER A 33 -20.68 -25.57 -0.95
N VAL A 34 -20.62 -24.24 -0.92
CA VAL A 34 -19.36 -23.48 -0.98
C VAL A 34 -18.54 -23.69 0.29
N PHE A 35 -19.19 -23.65 1.44
CA PHE A 35 -18.52 -23.88 2.74
C PHE A 35 -17.94 -25.29 2.85
N GLN A 36 -18.62 -26.29 2.34
CA GLN A 36 -18.11 -27.66 2.29
C GLN A 36 -16.92 -27.78 1.33
N ARG A 37 -17.07 -27.32 0.10
CA ARG A 37 -16.04 -27.37 -0.94
C ARG A 37 -14.76 -26.64 -0.53
N LEU A 38 -14.90 -25.46 0.06
CA LEU A 38 -13.78 -24.64 0.51
C LEU A 38 -13.37 -24.92 1.97
N ALA A 39 -13.90 -25.95 2.59
CA ALA A 39 -13.62 -26.34 3.98
C ALA A 39 -13.65 -25.15 4.95
N VAL A 40 -14.70 -24.30 4.85
CA VAL A 40 -14.84 -23.10 5.69
C VAL A 40 -15.16 -23.53 7.13
N PRO A 41 -14.32 -23.12 8.12
CA PRO A 41 -14.57 -23.46 9.52
C PRO A 41 -15.92 -22.93 10.01
N GLN A 42 -16.62 -23.72 10.82
CA GLN A 42 -17.96 -23.41 11.32
C GLN A 42 -18.05 -22.04 11.99
N GLN A 43 -17.06 -21.69 12.79
CA GLN A 43 -16.99 -20.41 13.52
C GLN A 43 -17.00 -19.15 12.63
N HIS A 44 -16.68 -19.28 11.34
CA HIS A 44 -16.64 -18.13 10.41
C HIS A 44 -17.88 -18.03 9.52
N ARG A 45 -18.71 -19.11 9.45
CA ARG A 45 -19.82 -19.18 8.49
C ARG A 45 -20.87 -18.09 8.71
N ALA A 46 -21.26 -17.83 9.95
CA ALA A 46 -22.27 -16.82 10.27
C ALA A 46 -21.87 -15.41 9.80
N VAL A 47 -20.57 -15.04 9.98
CA VAL A 47 -20.04 -13.74 9.52
C VAL A 47 -20.04 -13.66 7.99
N ILE A 48 -19.62 -14.74 7.33
CA ILE A 48 -19.61 -14.81 5.85
C ILE A 48 -21.02 -14.74 5.28
N GLU A 49 -21.99 -15.44 5.88
CA GLU A 49 -23.39 -15.36 5.48
C GLU A 49 -23.98 -13.96 5.67
N GLY A 50 -23.61 -13.26 6.76
CA GLY A 50 -23.97 -11.87 6.99
C GLY A 50 -23.43 -10.93 5.88
N THR A 51 -22.16 -11.11 5.52
CA THR A 51 -21.54 -10.40 4.40
C THR A 51 -22.26 -10.71 3.08
N PHE A 52 -22.57 -11.97 2.83
CA PHE A 52 -23.25 -12.38 1.60
C PHE A 52 -24.68 -11.81 1.49
N ARG A 53 -25.44 -11.77 2.59
CA ARG A 53 -26.75 -11.09 2.63
C ARG A 53 -26.62 -9.62 2.28
N THR A 54 -25.58 -8.95 2.78
CA THR A 54 -25.29 -7.55 2.44
C THR A 54 -24.98 -7.40 0.94
N MET A 55 -24.18 -8.29 0.36
CA MET A 55 -23.91 -8.29 -1.08
C MET A 55 -25.18 -8.46 -1.90
N CYS A 56 -26.06 -9.39 -1.52
CA CYS A 56 -27.35 -9.57 -2.18
C CYS A 56 -28.26 -8.34 -2.09
N ARG A 57 -28.32 -7.69 -0.92
CA ARG A 57 -29.09 -6.45 -0.75
C ARG A 57 -28.55 -5.31 -1.62
N LEU A 58 -27.23 -5.15 -1.68
CA LEU A 58 -26.60 -4.13 -2.50
C LEU A 58 -26.80 -4.38 -4.01
N HIS A 59 -26.85 -5.66 -4.41
CA HIS A 59 -27.26 -6.04 -5.76
C HIS A 59 -28.69 -5.59 -6.05
N ASP A 60 -29.63 -5.81 -5.12
CA ASP A 60 -31.03 -5.35 -5.27
C ASP A 60 -31.15 -3.83 -5.38
N GLU A 61 -30.23 -3.10 -4.76
CA GLU A 61 -30.14 -1.63 -4.81
C GLU A 61 -29.38 -1.12 -6.07
N GLY A 62 -28.93 -2.00 -6.97
CA GLY A 62 -28.11 -1.63 -8.14
C GLY A 62 -26.70 -1.15 -7.80
N ARG A 63 -26.15 -1.55 -6.65
CA ARG A 63 -24.87 -1.10 -6.09
C ARG A 63 -23.83 -2.20 -6.00
N ASP A 64 -23.93 -3.24 -6.79
CA ASP A 64 -23.17 -4.49 -6.65
C ASP A 64 -21.82 -4.56 -7.39
N HIS A 65 -21.56 -3.62 -8.32
CA HIS A 65 -20.46 -3.72 -9.31
C HIS A 65 -19.04 -3.83 -8.72
N ILE A 66 -18.85 -3.46 -7.46
CA ILE A 66 -17.51 -3.29 -6.89
C ILE A 66 -17.27 -4.05 -5.58
N TRP A 67 -18.27 -4.73 -5.01
CA TRP A 67 -18.16 -5.34 -3.67
C TRP A 67 -17.17 -6.50 -3.59
N GLY A 68 -17.15 -7.37 -4.59
CA GLY A 68 -16.15 -8.44 -4.67
C GLY A 68 -14.72 -7.89 -4.74
N TYR A 69 -14.53 -6.77 -5.46
CA TYR A 69 -13.27 -6.06 -5.52
C TYR A 69 -12.89 -5.43 -4.17
N TYR A 70 -13.83 -4.73 -3.50
CA TYR A 70 -13.59 -4.13 -2.19
C TYR A 70 -13.23 -5.16 -1.12
N VAL A 71 -13.97 -6.26 -1.02
CA VAL A 71 -13.71 -7.29 -0.01
C VAL A 71 -12.32 -7.90 -0.21
N ARG A 72 -11.91 -8.19 -1.45
CA ARG A 72 -10.57 -8.68 -1.75
C ARG A 72 -9.49 -7.66 -1.41
N ASN A 73 -9.69 -6.40 -1.80
CA ASN A 73 -8.71 -5.34 -1.54
C ASN A 73 -8.56 -4.99 -0.05
N LEU A 74 -9.58 -5.22 0.76
CA LEU A 74 -9.47 -5.09 2.22
C LEU A 74 -8.79 -6.29 2.87
N ALA A 75 -9.02 -7.49 2.35
CA ALA A 75 -8.48 -8.72 2.93
C ALA A 75 -7.01 -8.98 2.58
N ARG A 76 -6.59 -8.67 1.35
CA ARG A 76 -5.21 -8.89 0.89
C ARG A 76 -4.15 -8.17 1.73
N PRO A 77 -4.27 -6.89 2.06
CA PRO A 77 -3.35 -6.22 2.96
C PRO A 77 -3.26 -6.89 4.34
N MET A 78 -4.40 -7.34 4.89
CA MET A 78 -4.43 -8.05 6.16
C MET A 78 -3.74 -9.42 6.09
N TRP A 79 -3.91 -10.12 4.97
CA TRP A 79 -3.22 -11.39 4.72
C TRP A 79 -1.71 -11.19 4.56
N LEU A 80 -1.27 -10.20 3.78
CA LEU A 80 0.15 -9.87 3.58
C LEU A 80 0.82 -9.38 4.87
N ALA A 81 0.08 -8.74 5.78
CA ALA A 81 0.63 -8.25 7.05
C ALA A 81 0.97 -9.38 8.05
N ARG A 82 0.52 -10.62 7.82
CA ARG A 82 0.93 -11.75 8.63
C ARG A 82 2.40 -12.09 8.38
N GLU A 83 3.13 -12.36 9.42
CA GLU A 83 4.58 -12.60 9.34
C GLU A 83 4.95 -13.67 8.31
N ALA A 84 4.21 -14.78 8.27
CA ALA A 84 4.44 -15.87 7.31
C ALA A 84 4.21 -15.49 5.83
N ASN A 85 3.48 -14.41 5.58
CA ASN A 85 3.08 -14.00 4.23
C ASN A 85 3.83 -12.74 3.74
N ARG A 86 4.72 -12.20 4.56
CA ARG A 86 5.53 -11.05 4.19
C ARG A 86 6.43 -11.38 3.00
N VAL A 87 6.64 -10.39 2.16
CA VAL A 87 7.39 -10.52 0.91
C VAL A 87 8.88 -10.26 1.08
N ASP A 88 9.71 -10.80 0.19
CA ASP A 88 11.15 -10.52 0.14
C ASP A 88 11.44 -9.21 -0.56
N VAL A 89 10.58 -8.81 -1.51
CA VAL A 89 10.77 -7.60 -2.31
C VAL A 89 9.46 -6.83 -2.39
N LEU A 90 9.53 -5.53 -2.11
CA LEU A 90 8.42 -4.59 -2.19
C LEU A 90 8.74 -3.49 -3.19
N VAL A 91 7.99 -3.41 -4.27
CA VAL A 91 8.12 -2.33 -5.27
C VAL A 91 6.78 -1.64 -5.47
N GLY A 92 6.81 -0.32 -5.72
CA GLY A 92 5.57 0.40 -5.94
C GLY A 92 5.71 1.91 -6.05
N ASN A 93 4.58 2.53 -6.31
CA ASN A 93 4.40 3.97 -6.32
C ASN A 93 3.29 4.32 -5.31
N PRO A 94 3.64 4.68 -4.06
CA PRO A 94 2.65 5.05 -3.05
C PRO A 94 1.84 6.29 -3.44
N PRO A 95 0.65 6.50 -2.87
CA PRO A 95 -0.15 7.69 -3.15
C PRO A 95 0.51 8.96 -2.62
N TRP A 96 0.62 10.01 -3.46
CA TRP A 96 1.21 11.31 -3.13
C TRP A 96 0.11 12.32 -2.75
N LEU A 97 -0.68 11.99 -1.76
CA LEU A 97 -1.77 12.85 -1.28
C LEU A 97 -1.23 13.83 -0.23
N ALA A 98 -1.23 15.14 -0.57
CA ALA A 98 -0.82 16.17 0.36
C ALA A 98 -1.78 16.26 1.56
N TYR A 99 -1.25 16.49 2.77
CA TYR A 99 -2.01 16.59 4.01
C TYR A 99 -3.19 17.57 3.91
N ARG A 100 -2.99 18.74 3.30
CA ARG A 100 -4.03 19.75 3.08
C ARG A 100 -5.21 19.29 2.23
N ASN A 101 -5.03 18.23 1.43
CA ASN A 101 -6.06 17.66 0.55
C ASN A 101 -6.74 16.43 1.18
N MET A 102 -6.35 16.04 2.38
CA MET A 102 -6.98 14.96 3.14
C MET A 102 -8.25 15.44 3.81
N THR A 103 -9.23 14.56 3.98
CA THR A 103 -10.39 14.84 4.84
C THR A 103 -9.95 14.99 6.29
N THR A 104 -10.78 15.61 7.13
CA THR A 104 -10.49 15.80 8.57
C THR A 104 -10.14 14.49 9.27
N ASP A 105 -10.88 13.42 9.01
CA ASP A 105 -10.62 12.10 9.60
C ASP A 105 -9.31 11.49 9.11
N MET A 106 -8.99 11.67 7.81
CA MET A 106 -7.71 11.24 7.25
C MET A 106 -6.55 12.04 7.85
N GLN A 107 -6.69 13.35 8.05
CA GLN A 107 -5.67 14.19 8.68
C GLN A 107 -5.41 13.73 10.12
N ALA A 108 -6.46 13.47 10.90
CA ALA A 108 -6.33 12.97 12.27
C ALA A 108 -5.64 11.60 12.32
N ALA A 109 -6.01 10.69 11.42
CA ALA A 109 -5.38 9.37 11.31
C ALA A 109 -3.91 9.47 10.84
N PHE A 110 -3.63 10.28 9.83
CA PHE A 110 -2.28 10.53 9.31
C PHE A 110 -1.38 11.07 10.42
N ARG A 111 -1.82 12.11 11.13
CA ARG A 111 -1.07 12.73 12.22
C ARG A 111 -0.75 11.70 13.32
N ARG A 112 -1.75 11.01 13.85
CA ARG A 112 -1.56 9.99 14.89
C ARG A 112 -0.56 8.89 14.46
N MET A 113 -0.69 8.37 13.25
CA MET A 113 0.20 7.32 12.74
C MET A 113 1.62 7.83 12.46
N SER A 114 1.75 9.08 12.03
CA SER A 114 3.05 9.71 11.77
C SER A 114 3.77 10.07 13.07
N GLU A 115 3.06 10.60 14.06
CA GLU A 115 3.61 10.88 15.39
C GLU A 115 4.15 9.60 16.06
N ALA A 116 3.39 8.51 16.02
CA ALA A 116 3.80 7.22 16.57
C ALA A 116 5.06 6.62 15.91
N ARG A 117 5.47 7.14 14.74
CA ARG A 117 6.63 6.65 13.96
C ARG A 117 7.75 7.67 13.82
N GLY A 118 7.63 8.82 14.48
CA GLY A 118 8.62 9.90 14.33
C GLY A 118 8.62 10.54 12.93
N LEU A 119 7.53 10.39 12.16
CA LEU A 119 7.40 10.94 10.81
C LEU A 119 6.72 12.31 10.79
N TRP A 120 6.05 12.70 11.88
CA TRP A 120 5.39 14.00 11.96
C TRP A 120 6.41 15.12 12.10
N ALA A 121 6.47 16.01 11.12
CA ALA A 121 7.44 17.11 11.07
C ALA A 121 6.99 18.40 11.79
N GLY A 122 5.88 18.33 12.54
CA GLY A 122 5.32 19.48 13.26
C GLY A 122 4.23 20.23 12.50
N ALA A 123 3.52 21.09 13.22
CA ALA A 123 2.37 21.84 12.69
C ALA A 123 2.79 22.85 11.58
N GLU A 124 3.97 23.44 11.73
CA GLU A 124 4.51 24.42 10.76
C GLU A 124 4.75 23.83 9.38
N LEU A 125 5.14 22.55 9.32
CA LEU A 125 5.38 21.82 8.08
C LEU A 125 4.20 20.94 7.65
N ALA A 126 3.09 20.96 8.38
CA ALA A 126 1.95 20.06 8.14
C ALA A 126 1.44 20.13 6.69
N THR A 127 1.28 21.33 6.15
CA THR A 127 0.76 21.53 4.79
C THR A 127 1.69 21.03 3.68
N GLN A 128 2.97 20.84 3.99
CA GLN A 128 3.98 20.32 3.07
C GLN A 128 4.08 18.81 3.10
N GLN A 129 3.59 18.17 4.17
CA GLN A 129 3.61 16.72 4.31
C GLN A 129 2.60 16.05 3.38
N ASP A 130 2.88 14.83 3.01
CA ASP A 130 2.02 13.99 2.19
C ASP A 130 2.01 12.53 2.68
N LEU A 131 1.09 11.75 2.13
CA LEU A 131 0.87 10.36 2.53
C LEU A 131 2.03 9.42 2.15
N ALA A 132 2.85 9.78 1.16
CA ALA A 132 3.81 8.85 0.56
C ALA A 132 4.85 8.32 1.56
N GLY A 133 5.40 9.20 2.42
CA GLY A 133 6.37 8.79 3.44
C GLY A 133 5.78 7.86 4.49
N LEU A 134 4.59 8.17 5.01
CA LEU A 134 3.88 7.31 5.96
C LEU A 134 3.50 5.98 5.31
N PHE A 135 3.01 6.00 4.06
CA PHE A 135 2.65 4.78 3.34
C PHE A 135 3.88 3.89 3.13
N ALA A 136 5.01 4.46 2.70
CA ALA A 136 6.26 3.73 2.51
C ALA A 136 6.75 3.05 3.81
N ALA A 137 6.78 3.81 4.91
CA ALA A 137 7.15 3.28 6.23
C ALA A 137 6.22 2.15 6.66
N ARG A 138 4.90 2.33 6.52
CA ARG A 138 3.90 1.32 6.87
C ARG A 138 3.97 0.09 5.98
N ALA A 139 4.24 0.24 4.69
CA ALA A 139 4.37 -0.88 3.78
C ALA A 139 5.59 -1.75 4.14
N CYS A 140 6.73 -1.13 4.46
CA CYS A 140 7.90 -1.85 4.97
C CYS A 140 7.63 -2.54 6.32
N GLU A 141 6.92 -1.87 7.24
CA GLU A 141 6.58 -2.42 8.55
C GLU A 141 5.67 -3.65 8.44
N LEU A 142 4.64 -3.60 7.59
CA LEU A 142 3.60 -4.61 7.54
C LEU A 142 3.90 -5.75 6.56
N TYR A 143 4.47 -5.43 5.41
CA TYR A 143 4.51 -6.38 4.29
C TYR A 143 5.90 -6.91 3.97
N LEU A 144 6.96 -6.21 4.38
CA LEU A 144 8.33 -6.62 4.09
C LEU A 144 8.87 -7.48 5.23
N ARG A 145 9.49 -8.62 4.93
CA ARG A 145 10.18 -9.43 5.95
C ARG A 145 11.52 -8.81 6.34
N ASN A 146 12.07 -9.18 7.48
CA ASN A 146 13.42 -8.77 7.88
C ASN A 146 14.43 -9.20 6.82
N GLY A 147 15.34 -8.30 6.43
CA GLY A 147 16.28 -8.50 5.35
C GLY A 147 15.69 -8.32 3.94
N GLY A 148 14.37 -8.19 3.80
CA GLY A 148 13.72 -7.94 2.52
C GLY A 148 14.04 -6.54 1.98
N SER A 149 14.03 -6.39 0.66
CA SER A 149 14.41 -5.17 -0.04
C SER A 149 13.19 -4.42 -0.59
N PHE A 150 13.30 -3.11 -0.74
CA PHE A 150 12.26 -2.32 -1.38
C PHE A 150 12.82 -1.29 -2.37
N GLY A 151 11.97 -0.93 -3.36
CA GLY A 151 12.19 0.19 -4.27
C GLY A 151 10.86 0.93 -4.50
N LEU A 152 10.79 2.19 -4.06
CA LEU A 152 9.55 2.96 -4.08
C LEU A 152 9.76 4.29 -4.82
N VAL A 153 8.81 4.61 -5.70
CA VAL A 153 8.77 5.92 -6.38
C VAL A 153 8.08 6.91 -5.46
N LEU A 154 8.79 7.95 -5.05
CA LEU A 154 8.32 8.97 -4.12
C LEU A 154 8.41 10.36 -4.74
N PRO A 155 7.68 11.37 -4.19
CA PRO A 155 7.95 12.77 -4.52
C PRO A 155 9.43 13.07 -4.29
N ASN A 156 10.04 13.86 -5.16
CA ASN A 156 11.45 14.20 -5.03
C ASN A 156 11.78 14.88 -3.68
N THR A 157 10.80 15.54 -3.06
CA THR A 157 10.92 16.09 -1.70
C THR A 157 11.30 15.05 -0.64
N ALA A 158 11.10 13.76 -0.92
CA ALA A 158 11.45 12.69 0.02
C ALA A 158 12.95 12.57 0.29
N ILE A 159 13.80 12.99 -0.65
CA ILE A 159 15.25 12.86 -0.54
C ILE A 159 15.94 14.09 0.08
N ASP A 160 15.31 15.28 0.07
CA ASP A 160 15.98 16.51 0.48
C ASP A 160 15.22 17.43 1.45
N ARG A 161 13.88 17.34 1.57
CA ARG A 161 13.08 18.30 2.34
C ARG A 161 12.90 17.93 3.81
N ASP A 162 12.84 18.94 4.67
CA ASP A 162 12.77 18.78 6.13
C ASP A 162 11.54 18.01 6.61
N HIS A 163 10.40 18.16 5.96
CA HIS A 163 9.20 17.41 6.33
C HIS A 163 9.31 15.89 6.09
N TYR A 164 10.36 15.43 5.40
CA TYR A 164 10.70 14.01 5.27
C TYR A 164 11.89 13.58 6.15
N ARG A 165 12.40 14.45 7.02
CA ARG A 165 13.55 14.14 7.88
C ARG A 165 13.34 12.87 8.72
N GLY A 166 12.14 12.73 9.33
CA GLY A 166 11.80 11.53 10.08
C GLY A 166 11.81 10.26 9.22
N PHE A 167 11.33 10.34 7.99
CA PHE A 167 11.38 9.23 7.05
C PHE A 167 12.82 8.85 6.69
N ARG A 168 13.68 9.83 6.40
CA ARG A 168 15.08 9.57 6.05
C ARG A 168 15.94 9.00 7.19
N SER A 169 15.47 9.08 8.44
CA SER A 169 16.21 8.51 9.57
C SER A 169 16.36 6.98 9.50
N GLY A 170 15.45 6.31 8.81
CA GLY A 170 15.39 4.84 8.76
C GLY A 170 14.85 4.19 10.02
N GLN A 171 14.52 4.96 11.07
CA GLN A 171 13.95 4.45 12.32
C GLN A 171 12.51 4.93 12.46
N TYR A 172 11.56 4.00 12.53
CA TYR A 172 10.14 4.29 12.66
C TYR A 172 9.56 3.62 13.91
N GLY A 173 9.06 4.43 14.85
CA GLY A 173 8.63 3.98 16.16
C GLY A 173 9.75 3.94 17.18
N ASP A 174 9.47 3.34 18.34
CA ASP A 174 10.47 3.19 19.39
C ASP A 174 11.38 1.96 19.16
N ALA A 175 12.43 1.85 19.95
CA ALA A 175 13.42 0.80 19.82
C ALA A 175 12.88 -0.62 20.11
N THR A 176 11.70 -0.73 20.74
CA THR A 176 11.12 -2.01 21.15
C THR A 176 10.06 -2.54 20.20
N VAL A 177 9.35 -1.62 19.49
CA VAL A 177 8.22 -1.96 18.59
C VAL A 177 8.42 -1.35 17.20
N GLY A 178 9.55 -0.69 16.97
CA GLY A 178 9.83 0.06 15.76
C GLY A 178 10.26 -0.81 14.59
N THR A 179 10.24 -0.20 13.42
CA THR A 179 10.79 -0.79 12.18
C THR A 179 12.03 -0.02 11.80
N SER A 180 13.12 -0.75 11.58
CA SER A 180 14.38 -0.19 11.12
C SER A 180 14.56 -0.44 9.63
N ILE A 181 15.01 0.58 8.91
CA ILE A 181 15.34 0.54 7.49
C ILE A 181 16.81 0.89 7.31
N ALA A 182 17.51 0.12 6.51
CA ALA A 182 18.82 0.49 5.97
C ALA A 182 18.59 1.04 4.55
N PHE A 183 18.71 2.36 4.40
CA PHE A 183 18.58 3.01 3.10
C PHE A 183 19.83 2.84 2.25
N SER A 184 19.65 2.70 0.94
CA SER A 184 20.70 2.84 -0.07
C SER A 184 20.61 4.24 -0.71
N SER A 185 21.62 4.60 -1.53
CA SER A 185 21.63 5.87 -2.25
C SER A 185 20.42 5.98 -3.18
N PRO A 186 19.57 7.01 -3.02
CA PRO A 186 18.37 7.16 -3.83
C PRO A 186 18.68 7.65 -5.24
N TRP A 187 17.73 7.50 -6.15
CA TRP A 187 17.79 8.10 -7.48
C TRP A 187 17.02 9.41 -7.50
N ASP A 188 17.66 10.47 -7.99
CA ASP A 188 17.03 11.74 -8.27
C ASP A 188 16.68 11.84 -9.77
N LEU A 189 15.38 11.86 -10.06
CA LEU A 189 14.87 11.88 -11.44
C LEU A 189 14.43 13.29 -11.89
N ARG A 190 14.76 14.35 -11.12
CA ARG A 190 14.36 15.74 -11.44
C ARG A 190 14.83 16.25 -12.79
N ARG A 191 15.92 15.70 -13.33
CA ARG A 191 16.54 16.17 -14.58
C ARG A 191 16.12 15.39 -15.82
N ILE A 192 15.27 14.38 -15.67
CA ILE A 192 14.69 13.66 -16.81
C ILE A 192 13.54 14.48 -17.40
N ARG A 193 13.47 14.56 -18.73
CA ARG A 193 12.43 15.25 -19.49
C ARG A 193 11.87 14.36 -20.61
N PRO A 194 10.55 14.38 -20.87
CA PRO A 194 9.51 14.88 -19.96
C PRO A 194 9.53 14.16 -18.62
N HIS A 195 8.93 14.74 -17.57
CA HIS A 195 8.79 14.05 -16.29
C HIS A 195 7.86 12.84 -16.42
N PHE A 196 8.17 11.76 -15.71
CA PHE A 196 7.29 10.58 -15.63
C PHE A 196 5.96 10.86 -14.93
N PHE A 197 5.94 11.82 -14.03
CA PHE A 197 4.77 12.22 -13.24
C PHE A 197 4.60 13.74 -13.31
N PRO A 198 3.40 14.27 -12.98
CA PRO A 198 3.16 15.72 -12.95
C PRO A 198 4.08 16.48 -12.00
N ARG A 199 4.73 15.79 -11.07
CA ARG A 199 5.73 16.33 -10.14
C ARG A 199 7.04 15.59 -10.29
N ALA A 200 8.14 16.27 -9.95
CA ALA A 200 9.44 15.63 -9.89
C ALA A 200 9.45 14.46 -8.90
N SER A 201 10.04 13.36 -9.30
CA SER A 201 10.10 12.11 -8.57
C SER A 201 11.51 11.69 -8.21
N SER A 202 11.61 10.80 -7.25
CA SER A 202 12.80 10.07 -6.87
C SER A 202 12.47 8.58 -6.74
N VAL A 203 13.47 7.72 -6.78
CA VAL A 203 13.32 6.33 -6.37
C VAL A 203 14.15 6.10 -5.12
N VAL A 204 13.50 5.59 -4.11
CA VAL A 204 14.12 5.33 -2.81
C VAL A 204 14.24 3.82 -2.63
N PHE A 205 15.43 3.37 -2.27
CA PHE A 205 15.79 1.97 -2.08
C PHE A 205 16.24 1.71 -0.65
N GLY A 206 16.09 0.48 -0.23
CA GLY A 206 16.61 0.03 1.06
C GLY A 206 16.17 -1.39 1.37
N SER A 207 16.49 -1.80 2.57
CA SER A 207 16.07 -3.08 3.14
C SER A 207 15.52 -2.89 4.54
N ARG A 208 14.63 -3.78 4.96
CA ARG A 208 14.21 -3.85 6.35
C ARG A 208 15.35 -4.43 7.18
N ALA A 209 15.88 -3.62 8.09
CA ALA A 209 16.98 -3.98 8.95
C ALA A 209 16.50 -4.57 10.28
N ASP A 210 17.32 -5.41 10.89
CA ASP A 210 17.04 -5.98 12.21
C ASP A 210 17.63 -5.08 13.30
N GLY A 211 16.84 -4.06 13.70
CA GLY A 211 17.20 -3.14 14.79
C GLY A 211 18.36 -2.17 14.53
N ARG A 212 18.92 -2.15 13.33
CA ARG A 212 20.04 -1.26 12.95
C ARG A 212 19.70 -0.40 11.73
N PRO A 213 19.09 0.78 11.96
CA PRO A 213 18.77 1.68 10.86
C PRO A 213 20.04 2.25 10.22
N THR A 214 19.99 2.47 8.92
CA THR A 214 20.95 3.31 8.19
C THR A 214 20.17 4.45 7.57
N ALA A 215 20.48 5.67 7.96
CA ALA A 215 19.85 6.85 7.41
C ALA A 215 20.05 6.93 5.89
N MET A 216 19.12 7.56 5.20
CA MET A 216 19.25 7.78 3.77
C MET A 216 20.49 8.63 3.48
N PRO A 217 21.37 8.20 2.57
CA PRO A 217 22.52 8.99 2.15
C PRO A 217 22.09 10.36 1.63
N GLU A 218 22.87 11.39 1.93
CA GLU A 218 22.63 12.76 1.41
C GLU A 218 22.88 12.83 -0.11
N GLU A 219 23.81 12.02 -0.59
CA GLU A 219 24.13 11.94 -2.01
C GLU A 219 23.15 11.01 -2.74
N ALA A 220 22.51 11.56 -3.77
CA ALA A 220 21.65 10.83 -4.67
C ALA A 220 22.34 10.58 -6.02
N GLN A 221 22.06 9.45 -6.64
CA GLN A 221 22.41 9.23 -8.04
C GLN A 221 21.49 10.08 -8.92
N ILE A 222 22.05 11.05 -9.62
CA ILE A 222 21.28 11.97 -10.48
C ILE A 222 21.15 11.35 -11.87
N TRP A 223 19.91 11.15 -12.28
CA TRP A 223 19.58 10.70 -13.63
C TRP A 223 19.23 11.90 -14.51
N THR A 224 19.82 11.94 -15.71
CA THR A 224 19.64 13.05 -16.65
C THR A 224 19.40 12.47 -18.04
N GLY A 225 18.49 13.07 -18.78
CA GLY A 225 18.25 12.67 -20.16
C GLY A 225 16.94 13.22 -20.69
N ARG A 226 16.71 12.97 -21.98
CA ARG A 226 15.47 13.33 -22.65
C ARG A 226 14.83 12.10 -23.24
N LEU A 227 13.76 11.67 -22.61
CA LEU A 227 12.96 10.53 -23.12
C LEU A 227 12.28 10.89 -24.43
N PRO A 228 12.13 9.92 -25.36
CA PRO A 228 11.36 10.13 -26.58
C PRO A 228 9.89 10.45 -26.28
N ALA A 229 9.32 9.84 -25.25
CA ALA A 229 7.96 10.06 -24.77
C ALA A 229 7.88 9.82 -23.25
N PRO A 230 6.83 10.34 -22.53
CA PRO A 230 6.63 10.07 -21.10
C PRO A 230 6.41 8.58 -20.77
N ASN A 231 5.98 7.81 -21.75
CA ASN A 231 5.71 6.37 -21.66
C ASN A 231 6.68 5.52 -22.50
N ALA A 232 7.89 6.03 -22.75
CA ALA A 232 8.94 5.30 -23.45
C ALA A 232 9.22 3.95 -22.78
N HIS A 233 9.43 2.91 -23.56
CA HIS A 233 9.85 1.61 -23.06
C HIS A 233 11.26 1.65 -22.50
N TRP A 234 11.59 0.68 -21.65
CA TRP A 234 12.89 0.64 -20.96
C TRP A 234 14.08 0.67 -21.91
N GLU A 235 14.01 -0.07 -23.01
CA GLU A 235 15.05 -0.14 -24.02
C GLU A 235 15.33 1.25 -24.63
N GLU A 236 14.28 2.00 -24.97
CA GLU A 236 14.38 3.36 -25.51
C GLU A 236 14.87 4.37 -24.47
N ALA A 237 14.44 4.19 -23.21
CA ALA A 237 14.81 5.08 -22.12
C ALA A 237 16.28 4.89 -21.70
N ASN A 238 16.76 3.66 -21.64
CA ASN A 238 18.10 3.30 -21.22
C ASN A 238 19.20 3.87 -22.13
N ASP A 239 18.90 4.07 -23.41
CA ASP A 239 19.85 4.60 -24.37
C ASP A 239 20.04 6.14 -24.25
N VAL A 240 19.16 6.84 -23.54
CA VAL A 240 19.13 8.30 -23.45
C VAL A 240 19.22 8.84 -22.00
N LEU A 241 19.26 7.95 -21.01
CA LEU A 241 19.45 8.25 -19.57
C LEU A 241 20.84 7.83 -19.13
#